data_09a717238b475f2c9304e974da23fe0b
#
_entry.id   09a717238b475f2c9304e974da23fe0b
#
_cell.length_a   1.000
_cell.length_b   1.000
_cell.length_c   1.000
_cell.angle_alpha   90.00
_cell.angle_beta   90.00
_cell.angle_gamma   90.00
#
_symmetry.space_group_name_H-M   'P 1'
#
loop_
_entity.id
_entity.type
_entity.pdbx_description
1 polymer ?
#
loop_
_entity_poly.entity_id
_entity_poly.type
_entity_poly.pdbx_seq_one_letter_code
_entity_poly.pdbx_strand_id
1 'polypeptide(L)'
;MRLSGRTALITGASRNIGRAIALAYAAEGADLLLNTRVNGEELEAVAVECRKAGVRVVTALADVADAAAVQAMVTRGLGELGAIDVLVSNAAIRPHTSLTDTTVEDWHRVMGVNLHSAFYLARAVVPAMKERRRGSIIALGGLSSVTGRPNTAAVTTAKTGLLGLVRALAAELGPFGIRVNMVMPGYIDTERRYAEWYPEFKQTPLGSPEQLKQIPLGRLGRPEDIADACVFLASDASAYVTGDTLRVMGGRFIS
;
A
#
# COMPACT_ATOMS: atom_id res chain seq x y z
N MET A 1 13.43 1.35 -18.41
CA MET A 1 13.09 1.63 -17.01
C MET A 1 11.95 2.64 -16.98
N ARG A 2 10.77 2.17 -16.55
CA ARG A 2 9.50 2.96 -16.57
C ARG A 2 9.42 4.06 -15.50
N LEU A 3 10.27 3.98 -14.48
CA LEU A 3 10.27 4.90 -13.33
C LEU A 3 11.60 5.66 -13.18
N SER A 4 12.44 5.65 -14.19
CA SER A 4 13.71 6.40 -14.20
C SER A 4 13.48 7.89 -13.93
N GLY A 5 14.27 8.47 -13.02
CA GLY A 5 14.14 9.88 -12.60
C GLY A 5 12.90 10.19 -11.76
N ARG A 6 12.22 9.16 -11.21
CA ARG A 6 11.13 9.31 -10.24
C ARG A 6 11.61 8.89 -8.86
N THR A 7 11.00 9.48 -7.84
CA THR A 7 11.17 9.08 -6.44
C THR A 7 9.87 8.56 -5.87
N ALA A 8 9.90 7.40 -5.20
CA ALA A 8 8.72 6.77 -4.62
C ALA A 8 8.85 6.61 -3.10
N LEU A 9 7.80 7.03 -2.37
CA LEU A 9 7.59 6.69 -0.97
C LEU A 9 6.73 5.42 -0.89
N ILE A 10 7.23 4.39 -0.20
CA ILE A 10 6.51 3.11 0.00
C ILE A 10 6.41 2.83 1.50
N THR A 11 5.19 2.74 2.04
CA THR A 11 4.97 2.40 3.45
C THR A 11 4.78 0.91 3.67
N GLY A 12 5.25 0.38 4.82
CA GLY A 12 5.23 -1.05 5.10
C GLY A 12 6.12 -1.84 4.15
N ALA A 13 7.31 -1.32 3.83
CA ALA A 13 8.20 -1.84 2.79
C ALA A 13 9.12 -2.97 3.24
N SER A 14 9.17 -3.33 4.54
CA SER A 14 10.13 -4.30 5.06
C SER A 14 9.88 -5.74 4.62
N ARG A 15 8.66 -6.09 4.15
CA ARG A 15 8.30 -7.47 3.78
C ARG A 15 7.14 -7.55 2.81
N ASN A 16 6.86 -8.77 2.32
CA ASN A 16 5.66 -9.10 1.54
C ASN A 16 5.44 -8.16 0.33
N ILE A 17 4.21 -7.66 0.16
CA ILE A 17 3.82 -6.78 -0.95
C ILE A 17 4.67 -5.50 -0.98
N GLY A 18 4.90 -4.87 0.17
CA GLY A 18 5.69 -3.64 0.23
C GLY A 18 7.15 -3.85 -0.21
N ARG A 19 7.77 -4.97 0.19
CA ARG A 19 9.11 -5.36 -0.29
C ARG A 19 9.10 -5.60 -1.81
N ALA A 20 8.14 -6.36 -2.31
CA ALA A 20 8.03 -6.64 -3.76
C ALA A 20 7.88 -5.36 -4.58
N ILE A 21 7.06 -4.40 -4.12
CA ILE A 21 6.91 -3.09 -4.76
C ILE A 21 8.24 -2.33 -4.73
N ALA A 22 8.97 -2.31 -3.60
CA ALA A 22 10.26 -1.62 -3.48
C ALA A 22 11.28 -2.17 -4.48
N LEU A 23 11.41 -3.50 -4.56
CA LEU A 23 12.33 -4.14 -5.51
C LEU A 23 11.94 -3.90 -6.97
N ALA A 24 10.66 -3.99 -7.31
CA ALA A 24 10.17 -3.71 -8.66
C ALA A 24 10.40 -2.24 -9.06
N TYR A 25 10.19 -1.31 -8.13
CA TYR A 25 10.42 0.11 -8.40
C TYR A 25 11.91 0.42 -8.57
N ALA A 26 12.78 -0.17 -7.74
CA ALA A 26 14.23 -0.07 -7.91
C ALA A 26 14.69 -0.61 -9.27
N ALA A 27 14.21 -1.80 -9.67
CA ALA A 27 14.50 -2.38 -10.98
C ALA A 27 14.02 -1.53 -12.15
N GLU A 28 12.99 -0.71 -11.96
CA GLU A 28 12.49 0.27 -12.94
C GLU A 28 13.15 1.65 -12.82
N GLY A 29 14.18 1.79 -11.97
CA GLY A 29 15.03 2.98 -11.87
C GLY A 29 14.49 4.10 -10.98
N ALA A 30 13.57 3.81 -10.06
CA ALA A 30 13.08 4.80 -9.10
C ALA A 30 14.00 4.91 -7.88
N ASP A 31 14.26 6.13 -7.42
CA ASP A 31 14.78 6.39 -6.08
C ASP A 31 13.69 6.13 -5.03
N LEU A 32 14.07 5.68 -3.84
CA LEU A 32 13.11 5.15 -2.86
C LEU A 32 13.24 5.80 -1.48
N LEU A 33 12.10 6.18 -0.90
CA LEU A 33 11.92 6.38 0.52
C LEU A 33 11.10 5.20 1.06
N LEU A 34 11.76 4.32 1.81
CA LEU A 34 11.14 3.11 2.36
C LEU A 34 10.79 3.30 3.82
N ASN A 35 9.57 2.94 4.20
CA ASN A 35 9.10 3.07 5.58
C ASN A 35 8.66 1.73 6.16
N THR A 36 8.96 1.56 7.44
CA THR A 36 8.30 0.60 8.34
C THR A 36 8.16 1.22 9.73
N ARG A 37 7.31 0.61 10.59
CA ARG A 37 7.13 1.12 11.96
C ARG A 37 8.25 0.67 12.90
N VAL A 38 8.63 -0.61 12.87
CA VAL A 38 9.49 -1.22 13.91
C VAL A 38 10.64 -2.08 13.37
N ASN A 39 10.54 -2.70 12.22
CA ASN A 39 11.52 -3.69 11.74
C ASN A 39 12.64 -3.02 10.92
N GLY A 40 13.49 -2.23 11.58
CA GLY A 40 14.55 -1.47 10.92
C GLY A 40 15.57 -2.34 10.18
N GLU A 41 15.98 -3.47 10.75
CA GLU A 41 16.91 -4.40 10.14
C GLU A 41 16.34 -5.05 8.87
N GLU A 42 15.07 -5.51 8.93
CA GLU A 42 14.37 -6.04 7.74
C GLU A 42 14.24 -4.97 6.65
N LEU A 43 13.96 -3.71 7.03
CA LEU A 43 13.84 -2.60 6.09
C LEU A 43 15.18 -2.29 5.43
N GLU A 44 16.26 -2.29 6.20
CA GLU A 44 17.61 -2.03 5.67
C GLU A 44 18.07 -3.16 4.75
N ALA A 45 17.75 -4.41 5.05
CA ALA A 45 18.01 -5.53 4.14
C ALA A 45 17.34 -5.33 2.77
N VAL A 46 16.09 -4.86 2.75
CA VAL A 46 15.38 -4.50 1.50
C VAL A 46 16.06 -3.32 0.81
N ALA A 47 16.48 -2.30 1.55
CA ALA A 47 17.17 -1.13 0.99
C ALA A 47 18.50 -1.50 0.33
N VAL A 48 19.28 -2.39 0.97
CA VAL A 48 20.54 -2.93 0.39
C VAL A 48 20.26 -3.65 -0.92
N GLU A 49 19.20 -4.45 -0.98
CA GLU A 49 18.82 -5.16 -2.21
C GLU A 49 18.39 -4.17 -3.33
N CYS A 50 17.60 -3.15 -2.99
CA CYS A 50 17.20 -2.11 -3.94
C CYS A 50 18.40 -1.31 -4.49
N ARG A 51 19.37 -0.97 -3.65
CA ARG A 51 20.59 -0.24 -4.07
C ARG A 51 21.43 -0.98 -5.11
N LYS A 52 21.32 -2.32 -5.22
CA LYS A 52 21.98 -3.10 -6.28
C LYS A 52 21.51 -2.72 -7.68
N ALA A 53 20.32 -2.12 -7.81
CA ALA A 53 19.82 -1.57 -9.07
C ALA A 53 20.40 -0.18 -9.41
N GLY A 54 21.29 0.38 -8.59
CA GLY A 54 21.92 1.68 -8.83
C GLY A 54 21.09 2.89 -8.43
N VAL A 55 19.99 2.70 -7.67
CA VAL A 55 19.09 3.77 -7.21
C VAL A 55 19.45 4.24 -5.80
N ARG A 56 19.07 5.47 -5.46
CA ARG A 56 19.19 5.99 -4.11
C ARG A 56 18.05 5.44 -3.24
N VAL A 57 18.37 5.06 -2.00
CA VAL A 57 17.38 4.53 -1.05
C VAL A 57 17.60 5.14 0.32
N VAL A 58 16.56 5.79 0.84
CA VAL A 58 16.46 6.31 2.21
C VAL A 58 15.48 5.43 2.98
N THR A 59 15.84 5.04 4.20
CA THR A 59 14.97 4.28 5.10
C THR A 59 14.45 5.16 6.23
N ALA A 60 13.22 4.94 6.68
CA ALA A 60 12.60 5.69 7.77
C ALA A 60 11.75 4.80 8.67
N LEU A 61 11.98 4.89 9.98
CA LEU A 61 11.10 4.31 11.00
C LEU A 61 10.08 5.37 11.41
N ALA A 62 8.80 5.15 11.08
CA ALA A 62 7.71 6.03 11.46
C ALA A 62 6.41 5.24 11.56
N ASP A 63 5.60 5.52 12.58
CA ASP A 63 4.22 5.04 12.62
C ASP A 63 3.37 5.90 11.69
N VAL A 64 2.81 5.28 10.67
CA VAL A 64 1.95 5.98 9.69
C VAL A 64 0.63 6.47 10.28
N ALA A 65 0.23 5.98 11.46
CA ALA A 65 -0.93 6.49 12.19
C ALA A 65 -0.64 7.80 12.94
N ASP A 66 0.63 8.21 13.04
CA ASP A 66 1.05 9.48 13.63
C ASP A 66 1.32 10.52 12.51
N ALA A 67 0.49 11.55 12.47
CA ALA A 67 0.57 12.60 11.45
C ALA A 67 1.88 13.41 11.54
N ALA A 68 2.43 13.62 12.75
CA ALA A 68 3.68 14.34 12.94
C ALA A 68 4.88 13.51 12.47
N ALA A 69 4.90 12.21 12.80
CA ALA A 69 5.91 11.28 12.32
C ALA A 69 5.89 11.15 10.79
N VAL A 70 4.71 11.11 10.17
CA VAL A 70 4.56 11.10 8.71
C VAL A 70 5.11 12.38 8.09
N GLN A 71 4.77 13.55 8.65
CA GLN A 71 5.28 14.83 8.16
C GLN A 71 6.80 14.91 8.24
N ALA A 72 7.40 14.51 9.36
CA ALA A 72 8.84 14.49 9.54
C ALA A 72 9.54 13.55 8.55
N MET A 73 8.99 12.34 8.35
CA MET A 73 9.48 11.37 7.37
C MET A 73 9.47 11.93 5.94
N VAL A 74 8.36 12.55 5.52
CA VAL A 74 8.23 13.12 4.17
C VAL A 74 9.17 14.30 3.99
N THR A 75 9.27 15.20 4.98
CA THR A 75 10.20 16.34 4.94
C THR A 75 11.65 15.87 4.79
N ARG A 76 12.06 14.85 5.55
CA ARG A 76 13.39 14.24 5.43
C ARG A 76 13.59 13.64 4.03
N GLY A 77 12.61 12.87 3.52
CA GLY A 77 12.68 12.26 2.20
C GLY A 77 12.82 13.28 1.07
N LEU A 78 12.07 14.39 1.14
CA LEU A 78 12.18 15.50 0.19
C LEU A 78 13.56 16.17 0.25
N GLY A 79 14.12 16.34 1.46
CA GLY A 79 15.46 16.91 1.64
C GLY A 79 16.58 16.02 1.06
N GLU A 80 16.50 14.70 1.25
CA GLU A 80 17.55 13.77 0.82
C GLU A 80 17.41 13.33 -0.65
N LEU A 81 16.19 13.22 -1.18
CA LEU A 81 15.92 12.70 -2.54
C LEU A 81 15.48 13.80 -3.53
N GLY A 82 15.12 14.97 -3.04
CA GLY A 82 14.74 16.14 -3.85
C GLY A 82 13.29 16.16 -4.30
N ALA A 83 12.62 15.01 -4.34
CA ALA A 83 11.21 14.90 -4.76
C ALA A 83 10.56 13.64 -4.19
N ILE A 84 9.23 13.59 -4.22
CA ILE A 84 8.43 12.37 -4.11
C ILE A 84 7.36 12.44 -5.21
N ASP A 85 7.56 11.68 -6.28
CA ASP A 85 6.66 11.65 -7.44
C ASP A 85 5.58 10.56 -7.30
N VAL A 86 5.87 9.53 -6.52
CA VAL A 86 4.96 8.39 -6.31
C VAL A 86 4.80 8.13 -4.81
N LEU A 87 3.56 7.98 -4.37
CA LEU A 87 3.21 7.50 -3.03
C LEU A 87 2.52 6.15 -3.12
N VAL A 88 3.05 5.14 -2.43
CA VAL A 88 2.38 3.85 -2.22
C VAL A 88 2.00 3.70 -0.74
N SER A 89 0.73 3.93 -0.43
CA SER A 89 0.16 3.70 0.91
C SER A 89 -0.20 2.22 1.06
N ASN A 90 0.77 1.43 1.54
CA ASN A 90 0.65 -0.03 1.65
C ASN A 90 0.55 -0.52 3.11
N ALA A 91 1.12 0.17 4.09
CA ALA A 91 1.07 -0.23 5.49
C ALA A 91 -0.37 -0.49 5.96
N ALA A 92 -0.60 -1.64 6.58
CA ALA A 92 -1.92 -2.01 7.09
C ALA A 92 -1.82 -3.04 8.21
N ILE A 93 -2.85 -3.06 9.08
CA ILE A 93 -3.10 -4.10 10.08
C ILE A 93 -4.46 -4.73 9.81
N ARG A 94 -4.63 -6.00 10.15
CA ARG A 94 -5.85 -6.76 9.84
C ARG A 94 -6.27 -7.66 10.99
N PRO A 95 -6.55 -7.12 12.18
CA PRO A 95 -7.10 -7.94 13.27
C PRO A 95 -8.46 -8.52 12.84
N HIS A 96 -8.73 -9.74 13.30
CA HIS A 96 -10.03 -10.39 13.18
C HIS A 96 -10.64 -10.51 14.58
N THR A 97 -11.56 -9.62 14.89
CA THR A 97 -12.18 -9.55 16.22
C THR A 97 -13.68 -9.34 16.06
N SER A 98 -14.50 -10.03 16.87
CA SER A 98 -15.95 -9.84 16.85
C SER A 98 -16.30 -8.38 17.17
N LEU A 99 -17.49 -7.95 16.78
CA LEU A 99 -17.94 -6.58 17.08
C LEU A 99 -17.94 -6.30 18.58
N THR A 100 -18.37 -7.27 19.38
CA THR A 100 -18.48 -7.14 20.85
C THR A 100 -17.12 -7.15 21.56
N ASP A 101 -16.12 -7.79 20.98
CA ASP A 101 -14.77 -7.91 21.55
C ASP A 101 -13.81 -6.84 21.01
N THR A 102 -14.22 -6.10 19.96
CA THR A 102 -13.42 -5.00 19.42
C THR A 102 -13.48 -3.81 20.38
N THR A 103 -12.36 -3.47 20.99
CA THR A 103 -12.28 -2.27 21.83
C THR A 103 -12.33 -0.98 21.01
N VAL A 104 -12.64 0.14 21.63
CA VAL A 104 -12.62 1.46 20.98
C VAL A 104 -11.19 1.81 20.53
N GLU A 105 -10.21 1.42 21.33
CA GLU A 105 -8.77 1.61 21.04
C GLU A 105 -8.35 0.81 19.81
N ASP A 106 -8.75 -0.47 19.69
CA ASP A 106 -8.49 -1.30 18.52
C ASP A 106 -9.15 -0.74 17.27
N TRP A 107 -10.39 -0.27 17.39
CA TRP A 107 -11.07 0.43 16.32
C TRP A 107 -10.28 1.63 15.83
N HIS A 108 -9.87 2.53 16.74
CA HIS A 108 -9.09 3.71 16.39
C HIS A 108 -7.72 3.36 15.80
N ARG A 109 -7.07 2.32 16.32
CA ARG A 109 -5.79 1.83 15.79
C ARG A 109 -5.94 1.34 14.35
N VAL A 110 -6.98 0.55 14.05
CA VAL A 110 -7.23 0.07 12.68
C VAL A 110 -7.54 1.23 11.74
N MET A 111 -8.39 2.16 12.15
CA MET A 111 -8.72 3.36 11.36
C MET A 111 -7.48 4.23 11.14
N GLY A 112 -6.67 4.43 12.16
CA GLY A 112 -5.41 5.19 12.10
C GLY A 112 -4.46 4.63 11.05
N VAL A 113 -4.16 3.33 11.13
CA VAL A 113 -3.19 2.68 10.23
C VAL A 113 -3.75 2.47 8.82
N ASN A 114 -5.02 2.06 8.68
CA ASN A 114 -5.54 1.61 7.38
C ASN A 114 -6.22 2.70 6.55
N LEU A 115 -6.63 3.82 7.18
CA LEU A 115 -7.35 4.93 6.51
C LEU A 115 -6.69 6.27 6.75
N HIS A 116 -6.56 6.69 8.04
CA HIS A 116 -6.05 8.04 8.33
C HIS A 116 -4.62 8.23 7.83
N SER A 117 -3.80 7.17 7.86
CA SER A 117 -2.44 7.20 7.32
C SER A 117 -2.38 7.63 5.86
N ALA A 118 -3.30 7.14 5.02
CA ALA A 118 -3.35 7.51 3.60
C ALA A 118 -3.64 9.01 3.42
N PHE A 119 -4.51 9.58 4.26
CA PHE A 119 -4.75 11.01 4.30
C PHE A 119 -3.51 11.78 4.76
N TYR A 120 -2.84 11.36 5.85
CA TYR A 120 -1.64 12.03 6.35
C TYR A 120 -0.51 12.02 5.33
N LEU A 121 -0.28 10.86 4.69
CA LEU A 121 0.73 10.71 3.64
C LEU A 121 0.41 11.59 2.43
N ALA A 122 -0.82 11.54 1.93
CA ALA A 122 -1.25 12.37 0.80
C ALA A 122 -1.08 13.86 1.13
N ARG A 123 -1.55 14.30 2.30
CA ARG A 123 -1.42 15.68 2.77
C ARG A 123 0.04 16.14 2.81
N ALA A 124 0.96 15.28 3.19
CA ALA A 124 2.38 15.60 3.30
C ALA A 124 3.10 15.69 1.93
N VAL A 125 2.74 14.84 0.95
CA VAL A 125 3.44 14.80 -0.36
C VAL A 125 2.80 15.72 -1.41
N VAL A 126 1.49 15.95 -1.34
CA VAL A 126 0.72 16.68 -2.36
C VAL A 126 1.21 18.12 -2.60
N PRO A 127 1.63 18.93 -1.60
CA PRO A 127 2.15 20.27 -1.86
C PRO A 127 3.28 20.26 -2.90
N ALA A 128 4.32 19.43 -2.71
CA ALA A 128 5.44 19.33 -3.64
C ALA A 128 5.02 18.72 -5.00
N MET A 129 4.07 17.77 -5.01
CA MET A 129 3.52 17.24 -6.27
C MET A 129 2.75 18.31 -7.06
N LYS A 130 1.97 19.18 -6.39
CA LYS A 130 1.23 20.28 -7.03
C LYS A 130 2.18 21.28 -7.69
N GLU A 131 3.26 21.69 -6.99
CA GLU A 131 4.28 22.59 -7.56
C GLU A 131 4.91 22.02 -8.85
N ARG A 132 5.18 20.72 -8.85
CA ARG A 132 5.77 20.02 -10.01
C ARG A 132 4.73 19.62 -11.05
N ARG A 133 3.44 19.77 -10.77
CA ARG A 133 2.31 19.34 -11.61
C ARG A 133 2.42 17.88 -12.06
N ARG A 134 2.92 17.04 -11.18
CA ARG A 134 3.14 15.61 -11.44
C ARG A 134 3.06 14.81 -10.14
N GLY A 135 2.30 13.72 -10.17
CA GLY A 135 2.23 12.77 -9.06
C GLY A 135 1.41 11.53 -9.37
N SER A 136 1.72 10.44 -8.66
CA SER A 136 0.89 9.24 -8.64
C SER A 136 0.74 8.73 -7.20
N ILE A 137 -0.49 8.70 -6.71
CA ILE A 137 -0.82 8.18 -5.38
C ILE A 137 -1.52 6.84 -5.56
N ILE A 138 -0.99 5.80 -4.93
CA ILE A 138 -1.49 4.43 -5.03
C ILE A 138 -1.83 3.94 -3.62
N ALA A 139 -3.09 3.66 -3.36
CA ALA A 139 -3.56 3.10 -2.10
C ALA A 139 -3.75 1.58 -2.22
N LEU A 140 -3.22 0.81 -1.26
CA LEU A 140 -3.45 -0.64 -1.19
C LEU A 140 -4.75 -0.92 -0.44
N GLY A 141 -5.79 -1.25 -1.20
CA GLY A 141 -7.09 -1.68 -0.69
C GLY A 141 -7.09 -3.16 -0.29
N GLY A 142 -8.09 -3.86 -0.74
CA GLY A 142 -8.30 -5.30 -0.55
C GLY A 142 -9.74 -5.66 -0.87
N LEU A 143 -10.04 -6.95 -0.96
CA LEU A 143 -11.41 -7.42 -1.22
C LEU A 143 -12.42 -6.86 -0.20
N SER A 144 -12.00 -6.62 1.04
CA SER A 144 -12.80 -5.97 2.09
C SER A 144 -13.22 -4.52 1.78
N SER A 145 -12.66 -3.88 0.75
CA SER A 145 -13.16 -2.57 0.30
C SER A 145 -14.53 -2.63 -0.37
N VAL A 146 -14.96 -3.80 -0.82
CA VAL A 146 -16.21 -4.02 -1.58
C VAL A 146 -17.04 -5.20 -1.05
N THR A 147 -16.54 -5.94 -0.06
CA THR A 147 -17.25 -7.07 0.57
C THR A 147 -17.19 -6.97 2.09
N GLY A 148 -18.15 -7.58 2.78
CA GLY A 148 -18.10 -7.79 4.22
C GLY A 148 -17.66 -9.21 4.57
N ARG A 149 -17.05 -9.37 5.75
CA ARG A 149 -16.75 -10.66 6.35
C ARG A 149 -16.99 -10.59 7.86
N PRO A 150 -17.39 -11.68 8.51
CA PRO A 150 -17.46 -11.72 9.97
C PRO A 150 -16.12 -11.29 10.60
N ASN A 151 -16.18 -10.68 11.74
CA ASN A 151 -15.02 -10.27 12.55
C ASN A 151 -14.06 -9.27 11.87
N THR A 152 -14.54 -8.49 10.90
CA THR A 152 -13.71 -7.52 10.16
C THR A 152 -14.29 -6.11 10.12
N ALA A 153 -15.17 -5.74 11.05
CA ALA A 153 -15.88 -4.46 11.02
C ALA A 153 -14.93 -3.27 10.83
N ALA A 154 -13.90 -3.13 11.67
CA ALA A 154 -12.94 -2.04 11.58
C ALA A 154 -12.13 -2.06 10.27
N VAL A 155 -11.64 -3.24 9.87
CA VAL A 155 -10.84 -3.38 8.64
C VAL A 155 -11.67 -3.10 7.39
N THR A 156 -12.90 -3.62 7.34
CA THR A 156 -13.83 -3.38 6.23
C THR A 156 -14.18 -1.91 6.13
N THR A 157 -14.55 -1.26 7.24
CA THR A 157 -14.86 0.18 7.27
C THR A 157 -13.68 1.01 6.80
N ALA A 158 -12.47 0.75 7.33
CA ALA A 158 -11.28 1.50 6.93
C ALA A 158 -10.97 1.34 5.43
N LYS A 159 -11.05 0.11 4.88
CA LYS A 159 -10.75 -0.17 3.47
C LYS A 159 -11.84 0.36 2.52
N THR A 160 -13.11 0.38 2.95
CA THR A 160 -14.19 1.04 2.20
C THR A 160 -14.03 2.56 2.23
N GLY A 161 -13.69 3.13 3.39
CA GLY A 161 -13.38 4.56 3.52
C GLY A 161 -12.19 4.99 2.65
N LEU A 162 -11.17 4.14 2.55
CA LEU A 162 -10.01 4.37 1.68
C LEU A 162 -10.41 4.47 0.19
N LEU A 163 -11.39 3.69 -0.27
CA LEU A 163 -11.93 3.79 -1.63
C LEU A 163 -12.60 5.15 -1.86
N GLY A 164 -13.37 5.64 -0.87
CA GLY A 164 -13.96 6.99 -0.90
C GLY A 164 -12.89 8.08 -0.97
N LEU A 165 -11.83 7.97 -0.17
CA LEU A 165 -10.72 8.92 -0.17
C LEU A 165 -10.01 8.96 -1.53
N VAL A 166 -9.73 7.81 -2.15
CA VAL A 166 -9.12 7.72 -3.49
C VAL A 166 -9.94 8.47 -4.54
N ARG A 167 -11.25 8.29 -4.55
CA ARG A 167 -12.16 8.98 -5.50
C ARG A 167 -12.16 10.49 -5.29
N ALA A 168 -12.26 10.94 -4.04
CA ALA A 168 -12.26 12.36 -3.70
C ALA A 168 -10.93 13.03 -4.11
N LEU A 169 -9.80 12.42 -3.74
CA LEU A 169 -8.48 12.95 -4.10
C LEU A 169 -8.22 12.92 -5.61
N ALA A 170 -8.70 11.92 -6.33
CA ALA A 170 -8.57 11.87 -7.79
C ALA A 170 -9.27 13.06 -8.47
N ALA A 171 -10.49 13.37 -8.03
CA ALA A 171 -11.24 14.52 -8.54
C ALA A 171 -10.56 15.86 -8.18
N GLU A 172 -10.11 16.01 -6.92
CA GLU A 172 -9.47 17.23 -6.44
C GLU A 172 -8.10 17.49 -7.08
N LEU A 173 -7.29 16.44 -7.25
CA LEU A 173 -5.88 16.56 -7.63
C LEU A 173 -5.63 16.43 -9.13
N GLY A 174 -6.59 15.91 -9.88
CA GLY A 174 -6.51 15.77 -11.34
C GLY A 174 -6.11 17.05 -12.08
N PRO A 175 -6.68 18.25 -11.76
CA PRO A 175 -6.28 19.52 -12.38
C PRO A 175 -4.80 19.89 -12.21
N PHE A 176 -4.11 19.27 -11.23
CA PHE A 176 -2.69 19.47 -10.97
C PHE A 176 -1.80 18.38 -11.62
N GLY A 177 -2.36 17.49 -12.46
CA GLY A 177 -1.60 16.40 -13.08
C GLY A 177 -1.24 15.28 -12.09
N ILE A 178 -1.96 15.17 -10.96
CA ILE A 178 -1.75 14.13 -9.95
C ILE A 178 -2.84 13.09 -10.10
N ARG A 179 -2.43 11.82 -10.27
CA ARG A 179 -3.35 10.68 -10.37
C ARG A 179 -3.46 9.96 -9.04
N VAL A 180 -4.65 9.51 -8.69
CA VAL A 180 -4.89 8.78 -7.43
C VAL A 180 -5.70 7.52 -7.75
N ASN A 181 -5.15 6.35 -7.45
CA ASN A 181 -5.78 5.07 -7.76
C ASN A 181 -5.65 4.08 -6.60
N MET A 182 -6.45 3.02 -6.64
CA MET A 182 -6.36 1.92 -5.69
C MET A 182 -5.91 0.65 -6.40
N VAL A 183 -4.99 -0.10 -5.81
CA VAL A 183 -4.78 -1.52 -6.13
C VAL A 183 -5.51 -2.34 -5.08
N MET A 184 -6.28 -3.32 -5.53
CA MET A 184 -7.08 -4.18 -4.65
C MET A 184 -6.58 -5.63 -4.77
N PRO A 185 -5.69 -6.08 -3.84
CA PRO A 185 -5.21 -7.45 -3.80
C PRO A 185 -6.31 -8.44 -3.43
N GLY A 186 -6.29 -9.62 -4.06
CA GLY A 186 -7.04 -10.79 -3.63
C GLY A 186 -6.33 -11.61 -2.55
N TYR A 187 -6.35 -12.93 -2.69
CA TYR A 187 -5.54 -13.83 -1.89
C TYR A 187 -4.11 -13.88 -2.43
N ILE A 188 -3.21 -13.21 -1.72
CA ILE A 188 -1.79 -13.13 -2.07
C ILE A 188 -1.00 -14.02 -1.11
N ASP A 189 -0.11 -14.82 -1.66
CA ASP A 189 0.83 -15.65 -0.90
C ASP A 189 1.83 -14.74 -0.20
N THR A 190 1.61 -14.54 1.08
CA THR A 190 2.39 -13.66 1.93
C THR A 190 2.62 -14.31 3.28
N GLU A 191 3.77 -14.09 3.85
CA GLU A 191 4.03 -14.48 5.22
C GLU A 191 3.12 -13.68 6.16
N ARG A 192 2.24 -14.39 6.87
CA ARG A 192 1.28 -13.77 7.80
C ARG A 192 1.63 -14.16 9.22
N ARG A 193 1.59 -13.20 10.12
CA ARG A 193 1.66 -13.46 11.56
C ARG A 193 0.30 -13.94 12.06
N TYR A 194 -0.12 -15.12 11.65
CA TYR A 194 -1.46 -15.67 11.92
C TYR A 194 -1.76 -15.79 13.42
N ALA A 195 -0.78 -16.16 14.23
CA ALA A 195 -0.97 -16.34 15.67
C ALA A 195 -1.37 -15.04 16.38
N GLU A 196 -0.94 -13.89 15.86
CA GLU A 196 -1.19 -12.56 16.43
C GLU A 196 -2.51 -11.95 15.92
N TRP A 197 -2.84 -12.16 14.62
CA TRP A 197 -3.95 -11.45 13.98
C TRP A 197 -5.14 -12.32 13.61
N TYR A 198 -4.96 -13.64 13.58
CA TYR A 198 -5.96 -14.60 13.12
C TYR A 198 -5.90 -15.88 13.95
N PRO A 199 -6.13 -15.81 15.27
CA PRO A 199 -6.04 -17.00 16.15
C PRO A 199 -7.00 -18.11 15.71
N GLU A 200 -8.13 -17.76 15.08
CA GLU A 200 -9.12 -18.71 14.56
C GLU A 200 -8.69 -19.41 13.26
N PHE A 201 -7.73 -18.84 12.50
CA PHE A 201 -7.29 -19.40 11.22
C PHE A 201 -6.13 -20.40 11.34
N LYS A 202 -5.77 -20.85 12.53
CA LYS A 202 -4.75 -21.90 12.72
C LYS A 202 -5.09 -23.20 11.97
N GLN A 203 -6.35 -23.38 11.52
CA GLN A 203 -6.85 -24.62 10.95
C GLN A 203 -7.01 -24.60 9.42
N THR A 204 -6.97 -23.44 8.76
CA THR A 204 -7.13 -23.39 7.29
C THR A 204 -5.94 -22.65 6.66
N PRO A 205 -4.93 -23.36 6.18
CA PRO A 205 -3.80 -22.75 5.49
C PRO A 205 -4.28 -21.92 4.29
N LEU A 206 -3.62 -20.80 4.04
CA LEU A 206 -3.85 -20.04 2.82
C LEU A 206 -3.50 -20.94 1.61
N GLY A 207 -4.39 -20.98 0.60
CA GLY A 207 -4.19 -21.83 -0.57
C GLY A 207 -4.77 -23.23 -0.42
N SER A 208 -5.69 -23.47 0.53
CA SER A 208 -6.42 -24.72 0.56
C SER A 208 -7.16 -24.97 -0.78
N PRO A 209 -7.42 -26.25 -1.17
CA PRO A 209 -8.14 -26.56 -2.41
C PRO A 209 -9.47 -25.82 -2.53
N GLU A 210 -10.19 -25.62 -1.42
CA GLU A 210 -11.46 -24.90 -1.37
C GLU A 210 -11.28 -23.42 -1.64
N GLN A 211 -10.19 -22.81 -1.16
CA GLN A 211 -9.88 -21.41 -1.45
C GLN A 211 -9.43 -21.21 -2.90
N LEU A 212 -8.62 -22.14 -3.44
CA LEU A 212 -8.17 -22.08 -4.82
C LEU A 212 -9.32 -22.23 -5.82
N LYS A 213 -10.33 -23.06 -5.53
CA LYS A 213 -11.56 -23.17 -6.35
C LYS A 213 -12.33 -21.85 -6.46
N GLN A 214 -12.16 -20.91 -5.51
CA GLN A 214 -12.78 -19.59 -5.56
C GLN A 214 -12.01 -18.59 -6.43
N ILE A 215 -10.87 -18.96 -6.96
CA ILE A 215 -10.00 -18.11 -7.78
C ILE A 215 -10.01 -18.67 -9.20
N PRO A 216 -10.65 -18.04 -10.19
CA PRO A 216 -10.70 -18.54 -11.58
C PRO A 216 -9.33 -18.88 -12.18
N LEU A 217 -8.26 -18.12 -11.85
CA LEU A 217 -6.89 -18.43 -12.29
C LEU A 217 -6.25 -19.60 -11.53
N GLY A 218 -6.93 -20.24 -10.58
CA GLY A 218 -6.53 -21.48 -9.91
C GLY A 218 -5.30 -21.38 -9.00
N ARG A 219 -4.79 -20.18 -8.72
CA ARG A 219 -3.60 -19.98 -7.88
C ARG A 219 -3.76 -18.78 -6.93
N LEU A 220 -3.00 -18.78 -5.87
CA LEU A 220 -2.76 -17.54 -5.12
C LEU A 220 -2.01 -16.53 -5.99
N GLY A 221 -2.28 -15.24 -5.78
CA GLY A 221 -1.43 -14.19 -6.31
C GLY A 221 -0.10 -14.16 -5.56
N ARG A 222 0.96 -13.69 -6.21
CA ARG A 222 2.26 -13.43 -5.59
C ARG A 222 2.37 -11.94 -5.26
N PRO A 223 3.24 -11.54 -4.33
CA PRO A 223 3.56 -10.13 -4.09
C PRO A 223 3.94 -9.38 -5.37
N GLU A 224 4.62 -10.05 -6.31
CA GLU A 224 5.04 -9.51 -7.60
C GLU A 224 3.84 -9.16 -8.50
N ASP A 225 2.74 -9.95 -8.48
CA ASP A 225 1.52 -9.63 -9.22
C ASP A 225 0.95 -8.25 -8.80
N ILE A 226 1.12 -7.88 -7.53
CA ILE A 226 0.72 -6.57 -6.99
C ILE A 226 1.75 -5.49 -7.34
N ALA A 227 3.04 -5.82 -7.27
CA ALA A 227 4.11 -4.90 -7.61
C ALA A 227 4.01 -4.44 -9.08
N ASP A 228 3.74 -5.34 -10.01
CA ASP A 228 3.55 -5.04 -11.43
C ASP A 228 2.39 -4.06 -11.67
N ALA A 229 1.27 -4.26 -10.97
CA ALA A 229 0.14 -3.33 -10.99
C ALA A 229 0.52 -1.95 -10.46
N CYS A 230 1.31 -1.90 -9.39
CA CYS A 230 1.81 -0.64 -8.82
C CYS A 230 2.81 0.05 -9.77
N VAL A 231 3.69 -0.69 -10.46
CA VAL A 231 4.59 -0.12 -11.48
C VAL A 231 3.79 0.47 -12.63
N PHE A 232 2.75 -0.21 -13.12
CA PHE A 232 1.85 0.33 -14.15
C PHE A 232 1.24 1.65 -13.70
N LEU A 233 0.62 1.70 -12.50
CA LEU A 233 -0.02 2.90 -11.99
C LEU A 233 0.97 4.03 -11.64
N ALA A 234 2.21 3.71 -11.32
CA ALA A 234 3.26 4.69 -11.07
C ALA A 234 3.83 5.31 -12.36
N SER A 235 3.74 4.60 -13.49
CA SER A 235 4.34 4.97 -14.76
C SER A 235 3.41 5.81 -15.65
N ASP A 236 3.97 6.34 -16.76
CA ASP A 236 3.21 7.07 -17.78
C ASP A 236 2.29 6.17 -18.61
N ALA A 237 2.46 4.84 -18.54
CA ALA A 237 1.55 3.89 -19.17
C ALA A 237 0.10 4.00 -18.62
N SER A 238 -0.08 4.58 -17.44
CA SER A 238 -1.38 4.86 -16.82
C SER A 238 -1.75 6.35 -16.80
N ALA A 239 -1.21 7.16 -17.72
CA ALA A 239 -1.39 8.62 -17.72
C ALA A 239 -2.87 9.07 -17.74
N TYR A 240 -3.78 8.26 -18.27
CA TYR A 240 -5.21 8.55 -18.33
C TYR A 240 -6.05 7.71 -17.33
N VAL A 241 -5.40 7.18 -16.28
CA VAL A 241 -6.05 6.37 -15.23
C VAL A 241 -5.99 7.11 -13.90
N THR A 242 -7.13 7.58 -13.40
CA THR A 242 -7.28 8.19 -12.08
C THR A 242 -8.67 7.94 -11.51
N GLY A 243 -8.78 7.82 -10.18
CA GLY A 243 -10.03 7.51 -9.47
C GLY A 243 -10.45 6.03 -9.56
N ASP A 244 -9.64 5.19 -10.17
CA ASP A 244 -9.97 3.80 -10.48
C ASP A 244 -9.43 2.81 -9.43
N THR A 245 -9.96 1.58 -9.52
CA THR A 245 -9.58 0.45 -8.67
C THR A 245 -9.12 -0.71 -9.54
N LEU A 246 -7.81 -0.93 -9.58
CA LEU A 246 -7.23 -2.07 -10.28
C LEU A 246 -7.31 -3.32 -9.39
N ARG A 247 -8.17 -4.26 -9.76
CA ARG A 247 -8.36 -5.51 -9.04
C ARG A 247 -7.35 -6.55 -9.48
N VAL A 248 -6.47 -6.95 -8.56
CA VAL A 248 -5.43 -7.97 -8.80
C VAL A 248 -5.75 -9.17 -7.90
N MET A 249 -6.71 -10.00 -8.32
CA MET A 249 -7.27 -11.04 -7.46
C MET A 249 -7.65 -12.34 -8.20
N GLY A 250 -7.08 -12.56 -9.38
CA GLY A 250 -7.24 -13.81 -10.12
C GLY A 250 -8.67 -14.14 -10.55
N GLY A 251 -9.55 -13.13 -10.67
CA GLY A 251 -10.96 -13.31 -11.02
C GLY A 251 -11.88 -13.66 -9.84
N ARG A 252 -11.37 -13.69 -8.59
CA ARG A 252 -12.16 -14.05 -7.41
C ARG A 252 -13.37 -13.13 -7.16
N PHE A 253 -13.35 -11.93 -7.65
CA PHE A 253 -14.46 -10.99 -7.60
C PHE A 253 -14.62 -10.35 -8.97
N ILE A 254 -15.69 -10.72 -9.65
CA ILE A 254 -16.09 -10.21 -10.96
C ILE A 254 -17.39 -9.42 -10.72
N SER A 255 -17.40 -8.14 -11.02
CA SER A 255 -18.57 -7.26 -10.92
C SER A 255 -18.74 -6.48 -12.20
#